data_219f45df2714c6c1b6b57c5b4fb79d64
#
_entry.id   219f45df2714c6c1b6b57c5b4fb79d64
#
_cell.length_a   1.000
_cell.length_b   1.000
_cell.length_c   1.000
_cell.angle_alpha   90.00
_cell.angle_beta   90.00
_cell.angle_gamma   90.00
#
_symmetry.space_group_name_H-M   'P 1'
#
loop_
_entity.id
_entity.type
_entity.pdbx_description
1 polymer ?
#
loop_
_entity_poly.entity_id
_entity_poly.type
_entity_poly.pdbx_seq_one_letter_code
_entity_poly.pdbx_strand_id
1 'polypeptide(L)'
;MTTAETSVREIRRENDWAPDEPGELVGLLLAAEDDQWVPATVFGAALGQATDEQLAESIVREHGLSSLADPWWVRIGGDEWREAWLLEVKTDRVRLRWDNPMLMQGGHGEWVRLADAEIQRYPAR
;
A
#
# COMPACT_ATOMS: atom_id res chain seq x y z
N MET A 1 26.88 -7.06 16.01
CA MET A 1 26.13 -5.81 15.86
C MET A 1 24.89 -6.01 15.01
N THR A 2 23.81 -5.68 15.53
CA THR A 2 22.54 -5.83 14.84
C THR A 2 22.32 -4.69 13.88
N THR A 3 22.26 -5.03 12.62
CA THR A 3 21.64 -4.13 11.66
C THR A 3 20.21 -3.90 12.11
N ALA A 4 19.80 -2.66 12.12
CA ALA A 4 18.41 -2.33 12.36
C ALA A 4 17.60 -2.97 11.25
N GLU A 5 17.05 -4.13 11.53
CA GLU A 5 16.09 -4.70 10.61
C GLU A 5 14.83 -3.86 10.64
N THR A 6 14.38 -3.44 9.48
CA THR A 6 13.09 -2.80 9.39
C THR A 6 12.05 -3.86 9.70
N SER A 7 11.47 -3.79 10.88
CA SER A 7 10.41 -4.70 11.25
C SER A 7 9.15 -4.34 10.49
N VAL A 8 8.51 -5.35 9.94
CA VAL A 8 7.26 -5.20 9.23
C VAL A 8 6.25 -6.14 9.89
N ARG A 9 5.10 -5.60 10.25
CA ARG A 9 4.03 -6.39 10.80
C ARG A 9 2.88 -6.43 9.80
N GLU A 10 2.43 -7.64 9.47
CA GLU A 10 1.28 -7.82 8.58
C GLU A 10 -0.02 -7.63 9.35
N ILE A 11 -0.94 -6.87 8.79
CA ILE A 11 -2.28 -6.71 9.33
C ILE A 11 -3.24 -7.47 8.43
N ARG A 12 -3.94 -8.43 9.02
CA ARG A 12 -4.86 -9.30 8.30
C ARG A 12 -6.27 -9.16 8.85
N ARG A 13 -7.23 -9.34 7.97
CA ARG A 13 -8.64 -9.38 8.35
C ARG A 13 -8.89 -10.66 9.16
N GLU A 14 -9.77 -10.57 10.15
CA GLU A 14 -10.16 -11.75 10.90
C GLU A 14 -10.91 -12.71 9.96
N ASN A 15 -10.59 -14.00 10.08
CA ASN A 15 -11.21 -15.02 9.27
C ASN A 15 -12.19 -15.82 10.13
N ASP A 16 -13.43 -15.37 10.19
CA ASP A 16 -14.48 -16.00 11.00
C ASP A 16 -14.91 -17.36 10.47
N TRP A 17 -14.65 -17.62 9.19
CA TRP A 17 -15.03 -18.86 8.52
C TRP A 17 -14.07 -20.00 8.81
N ALA A 18 -12.80 -19.67 8.97
CA ALA A 18 -11.75 -20.63 9.22
C ALA A 18 -10.72 -19.99 10.13
N PRO A 19 -10.96 -20.00 11.47
CA PRO A 19 -10.08 -19.32 12.42
C PRO A 19 -8.62 -19.80 12.40
N ASP A 20 -8.41 -21.02 11.92
CA ASP A 20 -7.05 -21.60 11.82
C ASP A 20 -6.30 -21.14 10.57
N GLU A 21 -6.96 -20.45 9.65
CA GLU A 21 -6.34 -19.95 8.45
C GLU A 21 -6.15 -18.43 8.55
N PRO A 22 -5.03 -17.91 8.02
CA PRO A 22 -4.83 -16.47 8.02
C PRO A 22 -5.87 -15.80 7.13
N GLY A 23 -6.40 -14.67 7.58
CA GLY A 23 -7.30 -13.86 6.81
C GLY A 23 -6.58 -13.08 5.71
N GLU A 24 -7.35 -12.36 4.92
CA GLU A 24 -6.82 -11.52 3.85
C GLU A 24 -5.88 -10.45 4.40
N LEU A 25 -4.75 -10.27 3.74
CA LEU A 25 -3.82 -9.21 4.08
C LEU A 25 -4.43 -7.85 3.70
N VAL A 26 -4.60 -6.98 4.68
CA VAL A 26 -5.21 -5.67 4.45
C VAL A 26 -4.20 -4.53 4.44
N GLY A 27 -3.01 -4.76 4.96
CA GLY A 27 -1.95 -3.77 4.95
C GLY A 27 -0.80 -4.16 5.86
N LEU A 28 0.09 -3.21 6.07
CA LEU A 28 1.32 -3.41 6.81
C LEU A 28 1.51 -2.31 7.86
N LEU A 29 2.26 -2.62 8.91
CA LEU A 29 2.85 -1.63 9.80
C LEU A 29 4.35 -1.67 9.61
N LEU A 30 4.94 -0.52 9.32
CA LEU A 30 6.38 -0.39 9.13
C LEU A 30 6.98 0.26 10.37
N ALA A 31 7.96 -0.40 10.98
CA ALA A 31 8.57 0.12 12.20
C ALA A 31 9.27 1.44 11.93
N ALA A 32 9.05 2.39 12.82
CA ALA A 32 9.69 3.70 12.80
C ALA A 32 10.46 3.89 14.11
N GLU A 33 10.94 5.10 14.36
CA GLU A 33 11.66 5.41 15.59
C GLU A 33 10.71 5.52 16.78
N ASP A 34 11.26 5.37 18.00
CA ASP A 34 10.52 5.58 19.26
C ASP A 34 9.29 4.70 19.42
N ASP A 35 9.40 3.44 19.02
CA ASP A 35 8.30 2.45 19.09
C ASP A 35 7.06 2.87 18.31
N GLN A 36 7.25 3.71 17.30
CA GLN A 36 6.17 4.12 16.42
C GLN A 36 6.11 3.26 15.16
N TRP A 37 4.98 3.31 14.51
CA TRP A 37 4.72 2.51 13.32
C TRP A 37 4.06 3.36 12.24
N VAL A 38 4.47 3.14 11.00
CA VAL A 38 3.83 3.79 9.85
C VAL A 38 2.78 2.84 9.30
N PRO A 39 1.50 3.26 9.29
CA PRO A 39 0.47 2.45 8.63
C PRO A 39 0.71 2.47 7.13
N ALA A 40 0.60 1.31 6.48
CA ALA A 40 0.92 1.19 5.07
C ALA A 40 -0.01 0.21 4.36
N THR A 41 -0.08 0.34 3.05
CA THR A 41 -0.81 -0.58 2.19
C THR A 41 -0.06 -1.90 2.07
N VAL A 42 -0.69 -2.88 1.42
CA VAL A 42 -0.10 -4.21 1.20
C VAL A 42 1.21 -4.15 0.41
N PHE A 43 1.46 -3.10 -0.35
CA PHE A 43 2.72 -2.92 -1.09
C PHE A 43 3.66 -1.90 -0.45
N GLY A 44 3.37 -1.48 0.79
CA GLY A 44 4.29 -0.66 1.58
C GLY A 44 4.17 0.84 1.41
N ALA A 45 3.14 1.33 0.72
CA ALA A 45 2.93 2.78 0.59
C ALA A 45 2.28 3.34 1.86
N ALA A 46 2.83 4.42 2.39
CA ALA A 46 2.36 5.00 3.64
C ALA A 46 0.93 5.53 3.52
N LEU A 47 0.12 5.21 4.52
CA LEU A 47 -1.26 5.71 4.66
C LEU A 47 -1.32 6.91 5.61
N GLY A 48 -0.26 7.18 6.35
CA GLY A 48 -0.20 8.27 7.29
C GLY A 48 1.19 8.37 7.91
N GLN A 49 1.32 9.23 8.89
CA GLN A 49 2.57 9.42 9.60
C GLN A 49 2.77 8.34 10.66
N ALA A 50 4.00 8.18 11.11
CA ALA A 50 4.31 7.26 12.19
C ALA A 50 3.51 7.63 13.44
N THR A 51 2.96 6.62 14.10
CA THR A 51 2.15 6.79 15.30
C THR A 51 2.26 5.51 16.14
N ASP A 52 1.57 5.45 17.27
CA ASP A 52 1.59 4.24 18.07
C ASP A 52 1.00 3.04 17.31
N GLU A 53 1.38 1.85 17.72
CA GLU A 53 1.00 0.63 17.01
C GLU A 53 -0.51 0.46 16.92
N GLN A 54 -1.22 0.74 17.98
CA GLN A 54 -2.66 0.55 18.03
C GLN A 54 -3.40 1.46 17.05
N LEU A 55 -3.01 2.73 17.00
CA LEU A 55 -3.61 3.68 16.07
C LEU A 55 -3.21 3.34 14.63
N ALA A 56 -1.96 2.97 14.40
CA ALA A 56 -1.49 2.57 13.09
C ALA A 56 -2.28 1.36 12.57
N GLU A 57 -2.50 0.36 13.41
CA GLU A 57 -3.31 -0.80 13.05
C GLU A 57 -4.74 -0.39 12.69
N SER A 58 -5.33 0.51 13.45
CA SER A 58 -6.67 1.03 13.20
C SER A 58 -6.76 1.69 11.82
N ILE A 59 -5.76 2.50 11.48
CA ILE A 59 -5.70 3.17 10.17
C ILE A 59 -5.64 2.14 9.05
N VAL A 60 -4.81 1.11 9.20
CA VAL A 60 -4.70 0.06 8.20
C VAL A 60 -6.02 -0.70 8.04
N ARG A 61 -6.68 -1.03 9.13
CA ARG A 61 -7.94 -1.76 9.07
C ARG A 61 -9.06 -0.95 8.41
N GLU A 62 -9.08 0.36 8.64
CA GLU A 62 -10.08 1.23 8.03
C GLU A 62 -9.79 1.55 6.57
N HIS A 63 -8.54 1.81 6.24
CA HIS A 63 -8.18 2.44 4.96
C HIS A 63 -7.29 1.60 4.07
N GLY A 64 -6.71 0.51 4.56
CA GLY A 64 -5.72 -0.26 3.82
C GLY A 64 -6.19 -0.71 2.45
N LEU A 65 -7.33 -1.38 2.39
CA LEU A 65 -7.87 -1.86 1.10
C LEU A 65 -8.71 -0.80 0.39
N SER A 66 -9.48 -0.01 1.14
CA SER A 66 -10.33 1.00 0.52
C SER A 66 -9.53 2.09 -0.17
N SER A 67 -8.33 2.38 0.32
CA SER A 67 -7.45 3.35 -0.32
C SER A 67 -7.03 2.93 -1.73
N LEU A 68 -7.07 1.64 -2.04
CA LEU A 68 -6.71 1.14 -3.37
C LEU A 68 -7.77 1.49 -4.42
N ALA A 69 -8.99 1.84 -4.00
CA ALA A 69 -10.05 2.26 -4.91
C ALA A 69 -9.85 3.70 -5.41
N ASP A 70 -9.05 4.48 -4.71
CA ASP A 70 -8.76 5.86 -5.07
C ASP A 70 -7.54 5.94 -5.97
N PRO A 71 -7.40 7.02 -6.76
CA PRO A 71 -6.19 7.19 -7.54
C PRO A 71 -4.99 7.44 -6.64
N TRP A 72 -3.85 6.96 -7.09
CA TRP A 72 -2.57 7.13 -6.42
C TRP A 72 -1.64 7.94 -7.30
N TRP A 73 -0.70 8.63 -6.68
CA TRP A 73 0.33 9.35 -7.42
C TRP A 73 1.52 8.43 -7.65
N VAL A 74 1.90 8.29 -8.92
CA VAL A 74 2.94 7.36 -9.35
C VAL A 74 3.97 8.10 -10.16
N ARG A 75 5.24 7.82 -9.88
CA ARG A 75 6.36 8.31 -10.65
C ARG A 75 7.26 7.14 -11.01
N ILE A 76 7.55 7.00 -12.29
CA ILE A 76 8.39 5.91 -12.81
C ILE A 76 9.70 6.51 -13.33
N GLY A 77 10.82 5.99 -12.82
CA GLY A 77 12.13 6.35 -13.34
C GLY A 77 12.50 7.83 -13.22
N GLY A 78 11.90 8.54 -12.28
CA GLY A 78 12.19 9.96 -12.09
C GLY A 78 11.39 10.89 -12.99
N ASP A 79 10.39 10.36 -13.69
CA ASP A 79 9.46 11.14 -14.49
C ASP A 79 8.53 11.98 -13.62
N GLU A 80 7.59 12.67 -14.25
CA GLU A 80 6.61 13.46 -13.52
C GLU A 80 5.64 12.58 -12.75
N TRP A 81 5.15 13.09 -11.64
CA TRP A 81 4.08 12.44 -10.87
C TRP A 81 2.78 12.47 -11.67
N ARG A 82 2.14 11.31 -11.78
CA ARG A 82 0.87 11.15 -12.48
C ARG A 82 -0.11 10.36 -11.63
N GLU A 83 -1.38 10.68 -11.75
CA GLU A 83 -2.41 9.87 -11.12
C GLU A 83 -2.57 8.55 -11.86
N ALA A 84 -2.74 7.48 -11.08
CA ALA A 84 -2.99 6.15 -11.62
C ALA A 84 -3.92 5.39 -10.70
N TRP A 85 -4.66 4.47 -11.26
CA TRP A 85 -5.52 3.57 -10.50
C TRP A 85 -4.86 2.20 -10.42
N LEU A 86 -4.86 1.62 -9.23
CA LEU A 86 -4.26 0.31 -9.00
C LEU A 86 -5.30 -0.77 -9.28
N LEU A 87 -5.06 -1.57 -10.30
CA LEU A 87 -5.97 -2.66 -10.68
C LEU A 87 -5.67 -3.95 -9.96
N GLU A 88 -4.38 -4.20 -9.73
CA GLU A 88 -3.93 -5.42 -9.08
C GLU A 88 -2.61 -5.14 -8.38
N VAL A 89 -2.43 -5.67 -7.19
CA VAL A 89 -1.23 -5.44 -6.39
C VAL A 89 -0.62 -6.78 -6.01
N LYS A 90 0.68 -6.92 -6.27
CA LYS A 90 1.48 -8.04 -5.82
C LYS A 90 2.63 -7.52 -4.96
N THR A 91 3.38 -8.41 -4.36
CA THR A 91 4.45 -8.01 -3.44
C THR A 91 5.60 -7.26 -4.11
N ASP A 92 5.81 -7.49 -5.41
CA ASP A 92 6.94 -6.91 -6.17
C ASP A 92 6.50 -6.00 -7.30
N ARG A 93 5.23 -5.97 -7.63
CA ARG A 93 4.74 -5.22 -8.79
C ARG A 93 3.27 -4.86 -8.63
N VAL A 94 2.85 -3.86 -9.39
CA VAL A 94 1.45 -3.43 -9.44
C VAL A 94 1.02 -3.30 -10.89
N ARG A 95 -0.26 -3.53 -11.15
CA ARG A 95 -0.86 -3.26 -12.45
C ARG A 95 -1.64 -1.96 -12.33
N LEU A 96 -1.30 -0.99 -13.19
CA LEU A 96 -1.83 0.37 -13.13
C LEU A 96 -2.64 0.72 -14.37
N ARG A 97 -3.59 1.61 -14.20
CA ARG A 97 -4.18 2.37 -15.30
C ARG A 97 -3.97 3.85 -15.05
N TRP A 98 -3.61 4.56 -16.12
CA TRP A 98 -3.34 5.99 -16.04
C TRP A 98 -4.60 6.84 -16.24
N ASP A 99 -5.72 6.21 -16.53
CA ASP A 99 -7.02 6.85 -16.67
C ASP A 99 -8.03 6.12 -15.79
N ASN A 100 -9.12 6.82 -15.46
CA ASN A 100 -10.13 6.26 -14.56
C ASN A 100 -10.79 5.03 -15.20
N PRO A 101 -10.68 3.85 -14.56
CA PRO A 101 -11.24 2.61 -15.09
C PRO A 101 -12.77 2.66 -15.26
N MET A 102 -13.44 3.53 -14.51
CA MET A 102 -14.89 3.64 -14.59
C MET A 102 -15.37 4.36 -15.86
N LEU A 103 -14.49 5.11 -16.50
CA LEU A 103 -14.82 5.93 -17.66
C LEU A 103 -14.48 5.27 -18.98
N MET A 104 -13.69 4.21 -18.96
CA MET A 104 -13.12 3.64 -20.16
C MET A 104 -13.49 2.19 -20.31
N GLN A 105 -13.76 1.81 -21.55
CA GLN A 105 -13.93 0.41 -21.89
C GLN A 105 -12.56 -0.21 -22.18
N GLY A 106 -12.29 -1.32 -21.54
CA GLY A 106 -11.11 -2.09 -21.83
C GLY A 106 -9.83 -1.44 -21.32
N GLY A 107 -8.72 -1.94 -21.77
CA GLY A 107 -7.43 -1.58 -21.25
C GLY A 107 -7.09 -2.45 -20.04
N HIS A 108 -6.05 -3.27 -20.20
CA HIS A 108 -5.65 -4.19 -19.13
C HIS A 108 -4.69 -3.54 -18.14
N GLY A 109 -4.36 -2.25 -18.35
CA GLY A 109 -3.35 -1.57 -17.56
C GLY A 109 -1.95 -2.06 -17.92
N GLU A 110 -0.96 -1.61 -17.17
CA GLU A 110 0.39 -2.09 -17.36
C GLU A 110 0.99 -2.52 -16.03
N TRP A 111 1.84 -3.53 -16.09
CA TRP A 111 2.57 -4.00 -14.93
C TRP A 111 3.83 -3.15 -14.74
N VAL A 112 4.02 -2.66 -13.52
CA VAL A 112 5.19 -1.89 -13.14
C VAL A 112 5.80 -2.52 -11.90
N ARG A 113 7.12 -2.70 -11.91
CA ARG A 113 7.80 -3.23 -10.74
C ARG A 113 7.90 -2.14 -9.68
N LEU A 114 7.65 -2.51 -8.44
CA LEU A 114 7.71 -1.56 -7.32
C LEU A 114 9.10 -0.96 -7.17
N ALA A 115 10.15 -1.68 -7.54
CA ALA A 115 11.51 -1.17 -7.50
C ALA A 115 11.74 -0.01 -8.47
N ASP A 116 10.93 0.06 -9.53
CA ASP A 116 11.09 1.07 -10.59
C ASP A 116 10.10 2.24 -10.43
N ALA A 117 9.23 2.19 -9.43
CA ALA A 117 8.17 3.17 -9.27
C ALA A 117 8.15 3.73 -7.87
N GLU A 118 7.76 5.00 -7.77
CA GLU A 118 7.39 5.60 -6.49
C GLU A 118 5.87 5.75 -6.49
N ILE A 119 5.23 5.31 -5.43
CA ILE A 119 3.77 5.35 -5.32
C ILE A 119 3.43 6.02 -4.00
N GLN A 120 2.64 7.08 -4.06
CA GLN A 120 2.26 7.83 -2.88
C GLN A 120 0.78 8.20 -2.94
N ARG A 121 0.19 8.33 -1.77
CA ARG A 121 -1.19 8.79 -1.63
C ARG A 121 -1.33 10.22 -2.13
N TYR A 122 -0.32 11.05 -1.85
CA TYR A 122 -0.26 12.43 -2.29
C TYR A 122 1.10 12.69 -2.91
N PRO A 123 1.18 13.59 -3.92
CA PRO A 123 2.46 13.85 -4.55
C PRO A 123 3.43 14.49 -3.55
N ALA A 124 4.70 14.13 -3.68
CA ALA A 124 5.75 14.81 -2.93
C ALA A 124 5.88 16.24 -3.43
N ARG A 125 5.96 17.16 -2.51
CA ARG A 125 6.16 18.58 -2.83
C ARG A 125 7.63 18.95 -2.70
#